data_1e19ba9193e468f8c380bea2a810b825
#
_entry.id   1e19ba9193e468f8c380bea2a810b825
#
_cell.length_a   1.000
_cell.length_b   1.000
_cell.length_c   1.000
_cell.angle_alpha   90.00
_cell.angle_beta   90.00
_cell.angle_gamma   90.00
#
_symmetry.space_group_name_H-M   'P 1'
#
loop_
_entity.id
_entity.type
_entity.pdbx_description
1 polymer ?
#
loop_
_entity_poly.entity_id
_entity_poly.type
_entity_poly.pdbx_seq_one_letter_code
_entity_poly.pdbx_strand_id
1 'polypeptide(L)'
;MKSALNKTLWLVAAALMTLSFTTAQAGTAKNGYDKQKVVYHVNNIDTATGALRNVKNHLNALGDENVEIIVVTHSSGAFALVDGSMGKKDKNGKPYNFNDTVASLANRGVKFQICANTIRGKKIDKNKISEYAEIVPSGVAQVADLQQKGYLYVKP
;
A
#
# COMPACT_ATOMS: atom_id res chain seq x y z
N MET A 1 -39.27 33.22 -48.11
CA MET A 1 -38.34 32.11 -48.21
C MET A 1 -37.13 32.24 -47.25
N LYS A 2 -37.34 32.59 -45.96
CA LYS A 2 -36.22 32.75 -44.99
C LYS A 2 -36.41 31.97 -43.67
N SER A 3 -37.36 31.03 -43.58
CA SER A 3 -37.67 30.39 -42.30
C SER A 3 -37.34 28.87 -42.24
N ALA A 4 -36.90 28.26 -43.32
CA ALA A 4 -36.61 26.84 -43.38
C ALA A 4 -35.12 26.48 -43.06
N LEU A 5 -34.20 27.45 -43.17
CA LEU A 5 -32.77 27.21 -43.03
C LEU A 5 -32.30 27.14 -41.56
N ASN A 6 -33.05 27.76 -40.64
CA ASN A 6 -32.64 27.78 -39.21
C ASN A 6 -33.08 26.55 -38.42
N LYS A 7 -33.98 25.72 -38.90
CA LYS A 7 -34.44 24.53 -38.19
C LYS A 7 -33.49 23.33 -38.39
N THR A 8 -32.80 23.29 -39.52
CA THR A 8 -31.85 22.20 -39.84
C THR A 8 -30.53 22.34 -39.12
N LEU A 9 -30.10 23.56 -38.77
CA LEU A 9 -28.86 23.77 -38.00
C LEU A 9 -28.95 23.35 -36.52
N TRP A 10 -30.15 23.41 -35.95
CA TRP A 10 -30.35 22.99 -34.53
C TRP A 10 -30.40 21.49 -34.34
N LEU A 11 -30.74 20.72 -35.33
CA LEU A 11 -30.80 19.25 -35.28
C LEU A 11 -29.42 18.61 -35.44
N VAL A 12 -28.45 19.28 -36.03
CA VAL A 12 -27.08 18.75 -36.20
C VAL A 12 -26.23 19.02 -34.96
N ALA A 13 -26.53 20.06 -34.17
CA ALA A 13 -25.81 20.36 -32.94
C ALA A 13 -26.20 19.41 -31.76
N ALA A 14 -27.38 18.77 -31.82
CA ALA A 14 -27.86 17.87 -30.79
C ALA A 14 -27.32 16.41 -30.94
N ALA A 15 -26.74 16.06 -32.07
CA ALA A 15 -26.26 14.71 -32.37
C ALA A 15 -24.77 14.46 -32.01
N LEU A 16 -24.04 15.50 -31.56
CA LEU A 16 -22.61 15.43 -31.26
C LEU A 16 -22.30 15.36 -29.75
N MET A 17 -23.29 15.28 -28.90
CA MET A 17 -23.09 14.77 -27.51
C MET A 17 -23.14 13.24 -27.50
N THR A 18 -22.26 12.60 -28.26
CA THR A 18 -21.95 11.19 -28.00
C THR A 18 -21.25 11.15 -26.67
N LEU A 19 -21.98 10.65 -25.69
CA LEU A 19 -21.46 10.22 -24.41
C LEU A 19 -20.19 9.40 -24.64
N SER A 20 -19.04 10.00 -24.38
CA SER A 20 -17.83 9.24 -24.12
C SER A 20 -18.05 8.52 -22.79
N PHE A 21 -18.78 7.40 -22.80
CA PHE A 21 -18.67 6.42 -21.75
C PHE A 21 -17.23 5.90 -21.84
N THR A 22 -16.33 6.52 -21.10
CA THR A 22 -15.12 5.82 -20.70
C THR A 22 -15.61 4.62 -19.91
N THR A 23 -15.71 3.48 -20.56
CA THR A 23 -15.79 2.20 -19.88
C THR A 23 -14.51 2.16 -19.05
N ALA A 24 -14.63 2.46 -17.76
CA ALA A 24 -13.62 2.09 -16.81
C ALA A 24 -13.48 0.59 -16.99
N GLN A 25 -12.42 0.16 -17.67
CA GLN A 25 -12.13 -1.25 -17.85
C GLN A 25 -11.77 -1.73 -16.44
N ALA A 26 -12.74 -2.32 -15.76
CA ALA A 26 -12.53 -3.00 -14.50
C ALA A 26 -11.41 -4.00 -14.75
N GLY A 27 -10.23 -3.71 -14.21
CA GLY A 27 -9.11 -4.63 -14.29
C GLY A 27 -9.52 -5.87 -13.50
N THR A 28 -9.80 -6.96 -14.18
CA THR A 28 -10.16 -8.22 -13.54
C THR A 28 -8.94 -8.80 -12.85
N ALA A 29 -8.72 -8.42 -11.59
CA ALA A 29 -7.82 -9.14 -10.72
C ALA A 29 -8.38 -10.55 -10.46
N LYS A 30 -7.51 -11.45 -10.07
CA LYS A 30 -7.91 -12.79 -9.64
C LYS A 30 -9.05 -12.70 -8.61
N ASN A 31 -10.03 -13.57 -8.72
CA ASN A 31 -11.21 -13.64 -7.84
C ASN A 31 -12.20 -12.46 -7.93
N GLY A 32 -12.20 -11.70 -9.02
CA GLY A 32 -13.21 -10.65 -9.26
C GLY A 32 -12.96 -9.34 -8.53
N TYR A 33 -11.78 -9.16 -7.93
CA TYR A 33 -11.36 -7.88 -7.38
C TYR A 33 -10.80 -6.97 -8.47
N ASP A 34 -10.91 -5.66 -8.28
CA ASP A 34 -10.19 -4.67 -9.06
C ASP A 34 -8.72 -4.57 -8.62
N LYS A 35 -7.87 -3.99 -9.48
CA LYS A 35 -6.49 -3.66 -9.10
C LYS A 35 -6.46 -2.68 -7.93
N GLN A 36 -5.56 -2.90 -6.98
CA GLN A 36 -5.50 -2.12 -5.74
C GLN A 36 -4.11 -1.55 -5.48
N LYS A 37 -4.10 -0.35 -4.89
CA LYS A 37 -2.92 0.23 -4.22
C LYS A 37 -3.23 0.31 -2.74
N VAL A 38 -2.38 -0.24 -1.90
CA VAL A 38 -2.69 -0.39 -0.48
C VAL A 38 -1.51 0.00 0.40
N VAL A 39 -1.75 0.84 1.39
CA VAL A 39 -0.79 1.10 2.48
C VAL A 39 -1.19 0.33 3.73
N TYR A 40 -0.33 -0.59 4.15
CA TYR A 40 -0.43 -1.27 5.43
C TYR A 40 0.33 -0.48 6.49
N HIS A 41 -0.37 -0.08 7.54
CA HIS A 41 0.20 0.72 8.63
C HIS A 41 0.50 -0.16 9.85
N VAL A 42 1.78 -0.37 10.14
CA VAL A 42 2.25 -1.20 11.27
C VAL A 42 2.96 -0.32 12.28
N ASN A 43 2.27 0.06 13.36
CA ASN A 43 2.82 0.90 14.42
C ASN A 43 3.11 0.15 15.74
N ASN A 44 2.76 -1.14 15.80
CA ASN A 44 3.00 -1.99 16.95
C ASN A 44 3.61 -3.34 16.51
N ILE A 45 4.68 -3.78 17.18
CA ILE A 45 5.36 -5.04 16.88
C ILE A 45 4.46 -6.26 17.18
N ASP A 46 3.61 -6.17 18.19
CA ASP A 46 2.74 -7.30 18.58
C ASP A 46 1.71 -7.64 17.50
N THR A 47 1.33 -6.66 16.67
CA THR A 47 0.44 -6.89 15.53
C THR A 47 1.20 -7.23 14.24
N ALA A 48 2.52 -7.08 14.19
CA ALA A 48 3.30 -7.22 12.96
C ALA A 48 3.17 -8.62 12.32
N THR A 49 3.15 -9.69 13.12
CA THR A 49 2.95 -11.07 12.61
C THR A 49 1.61 -11.20 11.87
N GLY A 50 0.54 -10.66 12.46
CA GLY A 50 -0.80 -10.64 11.85
C GLY A 50 -0.82 -9.79 10.58
N ALA A 51 -0.22 -8.61 10.64
CA ALA A 51 -0.12 -7.68 9.52
C ALA A 51 0.58 -8.30 8.31
N LEU A 52 1.77 -8.88 8.49
CA LEU A 52 2.52 -9.49 7.39
C LEU A 52 1.82 -10.73 6.82
N ARG A 53 1.12 -11.50 7.66
CA ARG A 53 0.25 -12.58 7.18
C ARG A 53 -0.90 -12.03 6.33
N ASN A 54 -1.52 -10.93 6.73
CA ASN A 54 -2.60 -10.29 5.94
C ASN A 54 -2.06 -9.76 4.61
N VAL A 55 -0.86 -9.17 4.56
CA VAL A 55 -0.18 -8.79 3.32
C VAL A 55 -0.03 -9.99 2.38
N LYS A 56 0.47 -11.13 2.90
CA LYS A 56 0.59 -12.38 2.13
C LYS A 56 -0.78 -12.84 1.58
N ASN A 57 -1.81 -12.83 2.42
CA ASN A 57 -3.16 -13.23 2.01
C ASN A 57 -3.73 -12.29 0.95
N HIS A 58 -3.45 -11.00 1.04
CA HIS A 58 -3.87 -10.00 0.06
C HIS A 58 -3.24 -10.27 -1.31
N LEU A 59 -1.92 -10.48 -1.36
CA LEU A 59 -1.23 -10.89 -2.58
C LEU A 59 -1.80 -12.19 -3.16
N ASN A 60 -2.09 -13.17 -2.31
CA ASN A 60 -2.66 -14.45 -2.76
C ASN A 60 -4.07 -14.31 -3.35
N ALA A 61 -4.86 -13.36 -2.84
CA ALA A 61 -6.23 -13.12 -3.28
C ALA A 61 -6.29 -12.42 -4.65
N LEU A 62 -5.40 -11.45 -4.90
CA LEU A 62 -5.45 -10.63 -6.12
C LEU A 62 -4.46 -11.08 -7.19
N GLY A 63 -3.35 -11.73 -6.82
CA GLY A 63 -2.16 -11.88 -7.65
C GLY A 63 -1.21 -10.70 -7.49
N ASP A 64 0.09 -10.98 -7.53
CA ASP A 64 1.15 -10.01 -7.23
C ASP A 64 1.13 -8.82 -8.22
N GLU A 65 0.71 -9.04 -9.46
CA GLU A 65 0.60 -8.04 -10.54
C GLU A 65 -0.63 -7.12 -10.41
N ASN A 66 -1.57 -7.46 -9.54
CA ASN A 66 -2.85 -6.76 -9.38
C ASN A 66 -2.94 -5.93 -8.10
N VAL A 67 -1.92 -5.98 -7.25
CA VAL A 67 -1.91 -5.20 -6.02
C VAL A 67 -0.54 -4.61 -5.75
N GLU A 68 -0.48 -3.30 -5.59
CA GLU A 68 0.71 -2.59 -5.11
C GLU A 68 0.59 -2.39 -3.60
N ILE A 69 1.47 -3.01 -2.82
CA ILE A 69 1.46 -2.93 -1.36
C ILE A 69 2.69 -2.20 -0.85
N ILE A 70 2.45 -1.19 -0.02
CA ILE A 70 3.49 -0.51 0.75
C ILE A 70 3.20 -0.73 2.24
N VAL A 71 4.15 -1.29 2.97
CA VAL A 71 4.08 -1.46 4.43
C VAL A 71 4.87 -0.34 5.08
N VAL A 72 4.18 0.57 5.78
CA VAL A 72 4.81 1.68 6.50
C VAL A 72 4.87 1.35 7.99
N THR A 73 6.08 1.38 8.56
CA THR A 73 6.30 1.08 9.97
C THR A 73 6.81 2.29 10.75
N HIS A 74 6.33 2.43 11.99
CA HIS A 74 6.86 3.40 12.97
C HIS A 74 6.60 2.91 14.40
N SER A 75 6.98 3.69 15.41
CA SER A 75 6.88 3.30 16.83
C SER A 75 7.49 1.91 17.08
N SER A 76 6.86 1.02 17.84
CA SER A 76 7.39 -0.33 18.05
C SER A 76 7.24 -1.22 16.82
N GLY A 77 6.33 -0.92 15.91
CA GLY A 77 6.17 -1.65 14.64
C GLY A 77 7.42 -1.60 13.75
N ALA A 78 8.25 -0.54 13.89
CA ALA A 78 9.52 -0.42 13.17
C ALA A 78 10.49 -1.58 13.44
N PHE A 79 10.40 -2.22 14.62
CA PHE A 79 11.27 -3.36 14.95
C PHE A 79 11.01 -4.59 14.07
N ALA A 80 9.88 -4.66 13.37
CA ALA A 80 9.63 -5.71 12.39
C ALA A 80 10.56 -5.64 11.16
N LEU A 81 11.19 -4.48 10.92
CA LEU A 81 12.16 -4.25 9.84
C LEU A 81 13.60 -4.13 10.36
N VAL A 82 13.86 -4.65 11.54
CA VAL A 82 15.19 -4.62 12.18
C VAL A 82 15.62 -6.03 12.53
N ASP A 83 16.84 -6.40 12.15
CA ASP A 83 17.41 -7.72 12.45
C ASP A 83 17.34 -8.04 13.94
N GLY A 84 16.87 -9.25 14.24
CA GLY A 84 16.62 -9.69 15.61
C GLY A 84 15.58 -8.85 16.37
N SER A 85 14.84 -7.96 15.68
CA SER A 85 13.77 -7.10 16.24
C SER A 85 14.18 -6.38 17.54
N MET A 86 15.44 -6.00 17.68
CA MET A 86 16.03 -5.41 18.90
C MET A 86 15.84 -6.30 20.16
N GLY A 87 15.82 -7.62 20.00
CA GLY A 87 15.62 -8.57 21.10
C GLY A 87 14.21 -8.57 21.69
N LYS A 88 13.24 -7.97 21.01
CA LYS A 88 11.84 -7.96 21.44
C LYS A 88 11.27 -9.38 21.43
N LYS A 89 10.37 -9.64 22.37
CA LYS A 89 9.70 -10.93 22.52
C LYS A 89 8.19 -10.74 22.55
N ASP A 90 7.48 -11.76 22.08
CA ASP A 90 6.02 -11.82 22.20
C ASP A 90 5.57 -12.06 23.66
N LYS A 91 4.26 -12.09 23.88
CA LYS A 91 3.65 -12.34 25.20
C LYS A 91 4.01 -13.68 25.83
N ASN A 92 4.50 -14.64 25.04
CA ASN A 92 4.94 -15.95 25.50
C ASN A 92 6.47 -16.03 25.71
N GLY A 93 7.18 -14.91 25.57
CA GLY A 93 8.63 -14.82 25.71
C GLY A 93 9.42 -15.27 24.48
N LYS A 94 8.77 -15.61 23.36
CA LYS A 94 9.43 -16.00 22.11
C LYS A 94 9.98 -14.77 21.40
N PRO A 95 11.26 -14.76 20.98
CA PRO A 95 11.83 -13.66 20.22
C PRO A 95 11.09 -13.46 18.90
N TYR A 96 10.83 -12.19 18.54
CA TYR A 96 10.38 -11.86 17.20
C TYR A 96 11.51 -12.01 16.20
N ASN A 97 11.18 -12.56 15.05
CA ASN A 97 12.04 -12.56 13.85
C ASN A 97 11.13 -12.49 12.62
N PHE A 98 11.32 -11.44 11.82
CA PHE A 98 10.52 -11.20 10.63
C PHE A 98 11.35 -11.25 9.33
N ASN A 99 12.67 -11.50 9.42
CA ASN A 99 13.60 -11.39 8.28
C ASN A 99 13.12 -12.20 7.08
N ASP A 100 12.85 -13.49 7.25
CA ASP A 100 12.43 -14.38 6.16
C ASP A 100 11.07 -13.96 5.58
N THR A 101 10.16 -13.50 6.44
CA THR A 101 8.83 -13.06 6.00
C THR A 101 8.93 -11.75 5.20
N VAL A 102 9.75 -10.81 5.65
CA VAL A 102 9.99 -9.53 4.96
C VAL A 102 10.65 -9.80 3.61
N ALA A 103 11.72 -10.61 3.56
CA ALA A 103 12.38 -10.99 2.32
C ALA A 103 11.42 -11.67 1.34
N SER A 104 10.64 -12.64 1.80
CA SER A 104 9.65 -13.34 0.98
C SER A 104 8.61 -12.40 0.38
N LEU A 105 8.10 -11.44 1.14
CA LEU A 105 7.11 -10.47 0.67
C LEU A 105 7.73 -9.42 -0.26
N ALA A 106 8.95 -8.97 0.03
CA ALA A 106 9.70 -8.06 -0.84
C ALA A 106 9.94 -8.67 -2.22
N ASN A 107 10.31 -9.96 -2.28
CA ASN A 107 10.47 -10.70 -3.54
C ASN A 107 9.16 -10.84 -4.34
N ARG A 108 8.00 -10.63 -3.69
CA ARG A 108 6.68 -10.54 -4.32
C ARG A 108 6.25 -9.11 -4.66
N GLY A 109 7.17 -8.13 -4.57
CA GLY A 109 6.91 -6.74 -4.94
C GLY A 109 6.39 -5.84 -3.80
N VAL A 110 6.31 -6.34 -2.56
CA VAL A 110 5.94 -5.50 -1.41
C VAL A 110 7.08 -4.53 -1.09
N LYS A 111 6.75 -3.24 -0.98
CA LYS A 111 7.68 -2.20 -0.54
C LYS A 111 7.56 -2.00 0.97
N PHE A 112 8.69 -1.98 1.66
CA PHE A 112 8.74 -1.75 3.09
C PHE A 112 9.35 -0.39 3.40
N GLN A 113 8.74 0.35 4.32
CA GLN A 113 9.20 1.69 4.71
C GLN A 113 9.29 1.82 6.22
N ILE A 114 10.40 2.38 6.71
CA ILE A 114 10.68 2.57 8.13
C ILE A 114 10.88 4.07 8.45
N CYS A 115 10.26 4.53 9.52
CA CYS A 115 10.26 5.93 9.94
C CYS A 115 11.62 6.36 10.52
N ALA A 116 12.26 7.38 9.91
CA ALA A 116 13.52 7.95 10.41
C ALA A 116 13.38 8.56 11.82
N ASN A 117 12.23 9.14 12.16
CA ASN A 117 11.99 9.65 13.52
C ASN A 117 12.02 8.52 14.54
N THR A 118 11.48 7.35 14.18
CA THR A 118 11.52 6.16 15.04
C THR A 118 12.95 5.63 15.17
N ILE A 119 13.70 5.56 14.07
CA ILE A 119 15.11 5.12 14.09
C ILE A 119 15.90 5.97 15.09
N ARG A 120 15.78 7.30 15.01
CA ARG A 120 16.44 8.21 15.95
C ARG A 120 15.93 8.04 17.39
N GLY A 121 14.64 8.09 17.60
CA GLY A 121 14.03 8.06 18.93
C GLY A 121 14.21 6.74 19.67
N LYS A 122 14.34 5.64 18.96
CA LYS A 122 14.56 4.28 19.51
C LYS A 122 16.03 3.87 19.45
N LYS A 123 16.94 4.73 18.95
CA LYS A 123 18.38 4.45 18.80
C LYS A 123 18.63 3.15 18.03
N ILE A 124 17.86 2.94 16.96
CA ILE A 124 18.02 1.77 16.09
C ILE A 124 19.34 1.89 15.32
N ASP A 125 20.16 0.85 15.38
CA ASP A 125 21.37 0.74 14.56
C ASP A 125 20.95 0.58 13.09
N LYS A 126 21.38 1.53 12.25
CA LYS A 126 21.06 1.52 10.83
C LYS A 126 21.59 0.29 10.09
N ASN A 127 22.70 -0.29 10.55
CA ASN A 127 23.28 -1.50 9.97
C ASN A 127 22.44 -2.75 10.24
N LYS A 128 21.47 -2.67 11.15
CA LYS A 128 20.52 -3.74 11.46
C LYS A 128 19.15 -3.56 10.78
N ILE A 129 18.96 -2.47 10.05
CA ILE A 129 17.74 -2.27 9.29
C ILE A 129 17.77 -3.23 8.09
N SER A 130 16.65 -3.90 7.84
CA SER A 130 16.49 -4.79 6.68
C SER A 130 16.86 -4.07 5.38
N GLU A 131 17.62 -4.72 4.51
CA GLU A 131 17.97 -4.23 3.18
C GLU A 131 16.75 -3.95 2.28
N TYR A 132 15.62 -4.59 2.58
CA TYR A 132 14.35 -4.37 1.88
C TYR A 132 13.59 -3.12 2.37
N ALA A 133 14.10 -2.42 3.39
CA ALA A 133 13.40 -1.29 4.01
C ALA A 133 13.97 0.06 3.54
N GLU A 134 13.12 0.86 2.91
CA GLU A 134 13.39 2.27 2.62
C GLU A 134 13.18 3.13 3.87
N ILE A 135 14.11 4.04 4.16
CA ILE A 135 13.97 4.98 5.26
C ILE A 135 13.18 6.20 4.79
N VAL A 136 12.02 6.45 5.40
CA VAL A 136 11.20 7.64 5.12
C VAL A 136 11.30 8.65 6.27
N PRO A 137 11.22 9.97 6.00
CA PRO A 137 11.41 10.99 7.03
C PRO A 137 10.45 10.85 8.21
N SER A 138 9.17 10.55 7.95
CA SER A 138 8.11 10.37 8.95
C SER A 138 7.12 9.32 8.50
N GLY A 139 6.95 8.24 9.27
CA GLY A 139 5.98 7.19 8.94
C GLY A 139 4.53 7.71 8.90
N VAL A 140 4.16 8.61 9.81
CA VAL A 140 2.81 9.20 9.83
C VAL A 140 2.55 10.06 8.60
N ALA A 141 3.50 10.93 8.22
CA ALA A 141 3.38 11.75 7.02
C ALA A 141 3.36 10.88 5.75
N GLN A 142 4.16 9.82 5.72
CA GLN A 142 4.20 8.88 4.61
C GLN A 142 2.85 8.16 4.40
N VAL A 143 2.21 7.73 5.49
CA VAL A 143 0.86 7.11 5.41
C VAL A 143 -0.16 8.12 4.85
N ALA A 144 -0.11 9.39 5.27
CA ALA A 144 -0.99 10.43 4.75
C ALA A 144 -0.73 10.72 3.26
N ASP A 145 0.53 10.87 2.88
CA ASP A 145 0.96 11.11 1.49
C ASP A 145 0.53 9.97 0.55
N LEU A 146 0.69 8.72 0.99
CA LEU A 146 0.25 7.56 0.21
C LEU A 146 -1.27 7.54 0.02
N GLN A 147 -2.06 7.90 1.04
CA GLN A 147 -3.52 8.02 0.88
C GLN A 147 -3.90 9.12 -0.10
N GLN A 148 -3.21 10.26 -0.10
CA GLN A 148 -3.41 11.31 -1.12
C GLN A 148 -3.04 10.82 -2.54
N LYS A 149 -2.11 9.86 -2.66
CA LYS A 149 -1.73 9.20 -3.92
C LYS A 149 -2.66 8.04 -4.30
N GLY A 150 -3.78 7.88 -3.61
CA GLY A 150 -4.81 6.89 -3.90
C GLY A 150 -4.58 5.50 -3.31
N TYR A 151 -3.67 5.35 -2.34
CA TYR A 151 -3.52 4.08 -1.62
C TYR A 151 -4.62 3.92 -0.57
N LEU A 152 -5.30 2.79 -0.61
CA LEU A 152 -6.26 2.38 0.41
C LEU A 152 -5.55 2.09 1.73
N TYR A 153 -6.08 2.62 2.83
CA TYR A 153 -5.48 2.44 4.15
C TYR A 153 -5.96 1.17 4.83
N VAL A 154 -5.00 0.33 5.25
CA VAL A 154 -5.28 -0.87 6.06
C VAL A 154 -4.41 -0.87 7.31
N LYS A 155 -5.06 -1.01 8.47
CA LYS A 155 -4.41 -1.17 9.77
C LYS A 155 -4.87 -2.51 10.36
N PRO A 156 -4.00 -3.57 10.28
CA PRO A 156 -4.29 -4.87 10.85
C PRO A 156 -4.25 -4.89 12.37
#